data_1f073fe8795479a4c370bc3e9b861e2e
#
_entry.id   1f073fe8795479a4c370bc3e9b861e2e
#
_cell.length_a   1.000
_cell.length_b   1.000
_cell.length_c   1.000
_cell.angle_alpha   90.00
_cell.angle_beta   90.00
_cell.angle_gamma   90.00
#
_symmetry.space_group_name_H-M   'P 1'
#
loop_
_entity.id
_entity.type
_entity.pdbx_description
1 polymer ?
#
loop_
_entity_poly.entity_id
_entity_poly.type
_entity_poly.pdbx_seq_one_letter_code
_entity_poly.pdbx_strand_id
1 'polypeptide(L)'
;MRHLTSFFAGAALALGSSLTAQTVTTVLSNGTTESRYDMVILGDGYTASEQATFNQDVSTFLSALFQKTPYNIFAAYYNVHTVFRASAQSGADRPDETPPVFVNTAYEATYNYGGVDRCLYIQNTSLALADAALAPANEGRILVMVNDDRYGGCASTFAVSYNGSQMSEVQAHELGHSMGQLADEYEYSGQTYTGPEPSSPNITTS
;
A
#
# COMPACT_ATOMS: atom_id res chain seq x y z
N MET A 1 -7.57 33.46 -64.03
CA MET A 1 -7.51 33.47 -62.57
C MET A 1 -7.59 32.02 -62.07
N ARG A 2 -6.48 31.48 -61.57
CA ARG A 2 -6.45 30.11 -61.02
C ARG A 2 -6.38 30.22 -59.51
N HIS A 3 -7.41 29.71 -58.82
CA HIS A 3 -7.45 29.63 -57.37
C HIS A 3 -6.63 28.41 -56.91
N LEU A 4 -5.56 28.68 -56.16
CA LEU A 4 -4.82 27.63 -55.42
C LEU A 4 -5.54 27.40 -54.06
N THR A 5 -6.07 26.22 -53.87
CA THR A 5 -6.59 25.76 -52.57
C THR A 5 -5.48 25.05 -51.83
N SER A 6 -5.00 25.65 -50.73
CA SER A 6 -4.03 25.03 -49.84
C SER A 6 -4.77 24.09 -48.88
N PHE A 7 -4.42 22.80 -48.92
CA PHE A 7 -4.82 21.82 -47.91
C PHE A 7 -3.82 21.86 -46.74
N PHE A 8 -4.29 22.25 -45.56
CA PHE A 8 -3.56 22.03 -44.32
C PHE A 8 -3.83 20.63 -43.84
N ALA A 9 -2.84 19.74 -43.90
CA ALA A 9 -2.88 18.45 -43.22
C ALA A 9 -2.53 18.65 -41.74
N GLY A 10 -3.52 18.57 -40.86
CA GLY A 10 -3.29 18.56 -39.41
C GLY A 10 -2.79 17.17 -38.99
N ALA A 11 -1.54 17.10 -38.52
CA ALA A 11 -1.02 15.91 -37.87
C ALA A 11 -1.62 15.80 -36.45
N ALA A 12 -2.51 14.85 -36.24
CA ALA A 12 -2.96 14.49 -34.90
C ALA A 12 -1.84 13.71 -34.20
N LEU A 13 -1.22 14.32 -33.18
CA LEU A 13 -0.31 13.61 -32.27
C LEU A 13 -1.20 12.69 -31.41
N ALA A 14 -1.17 11.40 -31.67
CA ALA A 14 -1.71 10.40 -30.76
C ALA A 14 -0.76 10.31 -29.54
N LEU A 15 -1.16 10.91 -28.43
CA LEU A 15 -0.53 10.64 -27.13
C LEU A 15 -0.88 9.20 -26.75
N GLY A 16 0.01 8.28 -27.09
CA GLY A 16 -0.05 6.91 -26.62
C GLY A 16 0.19 6.91 -25.12
N SER A 17 -0.86 6.67 -24.33
CA SER A 17 -0.70 6.29 -22.92
C SER A 17 0.07 4.98 -22.90
N SER A 18 1.36 5.02 -22.57
CA SER A 18 2.13 3.81 -22.28
C SER A 18 1.54 3.24 -20.98
N LEU A 19 0.78 2.15 -21.12
CA LEU A 19 0.44 1.31 -19.99
C LEU A 19 1.77 0.80 -19.42
N THR A 20 2.18 1.32 -18.26
CA THR A 20 3.33 0.79 -17.54
C THR A 20 2.95 -0.62 -17.10
N ALA A 21 3.64 -1.63 -17.65
CA ALA A 21 3.44 -3.01 -17.27
C ALA A 21 3.82 -3.19 -15.79
N GLN A 22 2.97 -3.91 -15.04
CA GLN A 22 3.27 -4.26 -13.65
C GLN A 22 4.42 -5.27 -13.61
N THR A 23 5.31 -5.12 -12.64
CA THR A 23 6.35 -6.12 -12.37
C THR A 23 5.92 -6.95 -11.17
N VAL A 24 5.71 -8.25 -11.41
CA VAL A 24 5.40 -9.22 -10.36
C VAL A 24 6.67 -9.97 -9.97
N THR A 25 6.98 -10.05 -8.69
CA THR A 25 8.17 -10.75 -8.19
C THR A 25 7.82 -11.56 -6.93
N THR A 26 8.24 -12.82 -6.86
CA THR A 26 8.23 -13.58 -5.61
C THR A 26 9.53 -13.31 -4.87
N VAL A 27 9.44 -12.59 -3.75
CA VAL A 27 10.60 -12.15 -2.95
C VAL A 27 10.92 -13.11 -1.80
N LEU A 28 9.95 -13.93 -1.39
CA LEU A 28 10.13 -15.03 -0.44
C LEU A 28 9.30 -16.22 -0.91
N SER A 29 9.93 -17.39 -1.01
CA SER A 29 9.27 -18.63 -1.39
C SER A 29 9.73 -19.77 -0.46
N ASN A 30 8.82 -20.25 0.37
CA ASN A 30 9.06 -21.34 1.33
C ASN A 30 8.29 -22.62 0.97
N GLY A 31 7.52 -22.61 -0.11
CA GLY A 31 6.78 -23.77 -0.58
C GLY A 31 5.72 -23.41 -1.63
N THR A 32 4.87 -24.37 -1.95
CA THR A 32 3.76 -24.16 -2.90
C THR A 32 2.67 -23.29 -2.27
N THR A 33 1.95 -22.55 -3.11
CA THR A 33 0.86 -21.66 -2.67
C THR A 33 -0.24 -22.39 -1.89
N GLU A 34 -0.51 -23.68 -2.23
CA GLU A 34 -1.51 -24.49 -1.51
C GLU A 34 -1.10 -24.86 -0.08
N SER A 35 0.17 -24.68 0.26
CA SER A 35 0.73 -25.07 1.57
C SER A 35 1.35 -23.92 2.35
N ARG A 36 1.25 -22.71 1.85
CA ARG A 36 1.81 -21.49 2.46
C ARG A 36 0.77 -20.39 2.52
N TYR A 37 1.06 -19.43 3.34
CA TYR A 37 0.30 -18.20 3.46
C TYR A 37 0.94 -17.17 2.53
N ASP A 38 0.24 -16.83 1.46
CA ASP A 38 0.73 -15.93 0.42
C ASP A 38 0.34 -14.49 0.72
N MET A 39 1.33 -13.63 0.94
CA MET A 39 1.19 -12.21 1.21
C MET A 39 1.61 -11.42 -0.03
N VAL A 40 0.86 -10.36 -0.36
CA VAL A 40 1.17 -9.47 -1.47
C VAL A 40 1.51 -8.08 -0.96
N ILE A 41 2.59 -7.50 -1.46
CA ILE A 41 2.99 -6.12 -1.18
C ILE A 41 2.94 -5.31 -2.47
N LEU A 42 2.15 -4.24 -2.46
CA LEU A 42 2.03 -3.26 -3.53
C LEU A 42 2.84 -2.01 -3.17
N GLY A 43 3.35 -1.31 -4.18
CA GLY A 43 3.97 0.00 -4.01
C GLY A 43 3.08 1.11 -4.54
N ASP A 44 2.85 2.18 -3.77
CA ASP A 44 2.22 3.41 -4.25
C ASP A 44 3.13 4.62 -4.03
N GLY A 45 3.03 5.62 -4.90
CA GLY A 45 3.90 6.79 -4.82
C GLY A 45 5.35 6.54 -5.22
N TYR A 46 5.69 5.37 -5.76
CA TYR A 46 7.00 5.11 -6.35
C TYR A 46 6.93 5.30 -7.86
N THR A 47 7.75 6.19 -8.40
CA THR A 47 7.92 6.35 -9.86
C THR A 47 8.70 5.16 -10.45
N ALA A 48 8.76 5.07 -11.78
CA ALA A 48 9.51 4.01 -12.44
C ALA A 48 11.01 4.00 -12.07
N SER A 49 11.60 5.16 -11.80
CA SER A 49 12.98 5.29 -11.35
C SER A 49 13.19 4.90 -9.89
N GLU A 50 12.12 4.78 -9.10
CA GLU A 50 12.15 4.45 -7.67
C GLU A 50 11.81 2.97 -7.39
N GLN A 51 11.71 2.13 -8.43
CA GLN A 51 11.48 0.70 -8.24
C GLN A 51 12.54 0.03 -7.35
N ALA A 52 13.80 0.45 -7.46
CA ALA A 52 14.87 -0.05 -6.60
C ALA A 52 14.67 0.34 -5.13
N THR A 53 14.16 1.53 -4.86
CA THR A 53 13.77 2.00 -3.52
C THR A 53 12.64 1.14 -2.97
N PHE A 54 11.57 0.91 -3.74
CA PHE A 54 10.49 0.01 -3.34
C PHE A 54 11.01 -1.38 -2.95
N ASN A 55 11.87 -1.98 -3.77
CA ASN A 55 12.44 -3.30 -3.48
C ASN A 55 13.26 -3.30 -2.18
N GLN A 56 14.02 -2.22 -1.93
CA GLN A 56 14.79 -2.06 -0.69
C GLN A 56 13.88 -1.91 0.53
N ASP A 57 12.82 -1.13 0.42
CA ASP A 57 11.84 -0.91 1.49
C ASP A 57 11.12 -2.22 1.84
N VAL A 58 10.71 -3.00 0.85
CA VAL A 58 10.16 -4.36 1.04
C VAL A 58 11.15 -5.26 1.78
N SER A 59 12.41 -5.27 1.36
CA SER A 59 13.45 -6.09 2.00
C SER A 59 13.67 -5.68 3.46
N THR A 60 13.70 -4.38 3.74
CA THR A 60 13.84 -3.81 5.09
C THR A 60 12.66 -4.22 5.97
N PHE A 61 11.44 -4.05 5.47
CA PHE A 61 10.22 -4.44 6.17
C PHE A 61 10.21 -5.94 6.51
N LEU A 62 10.43 -6.82 5.52
CA LEU A 62 10.41 -8.26 5.74
C LEU A 62 11.49 -8.72 6.73
N SER A 63 12.67 -8.12 6.66
CA SER A 63 13.75 -8.40 7.59
C SER A 63 13.37 -8.05 9.02
N ALA A 64 12.65 -6.95 9.23
CA ALA A 64 12.17 -6.54 10.55
C ALA A 64 10.95 -7.37 11.00
N LEU A 65 10.00 -7.65 10.11
CA LEU A 65 8.80 -8.43 10.40
C LEU A 65 9.16 -9.82 10.93
N PHE A 66 10.04 -10.53 10.22
CA PHE A 66 10.44 -11.89 10.60
C PHE A 66 11.43 -11.95 11.79
N GLN A 67 11.72 -10.82 12.44
CA GLN A 67 12.33 -10.77 13.78
C GLN A 67 11.29 -10.64 14.89
N LYS A 68 10.04 -10.29 14.59
CA LYS A 68 8.97 -10.08 15.58
C LYS A 68 8.17 -11.35 15.82
N THR A 69 7.85 -11.63 17.07
CA THR A 69 6.88 -12.66 17.44
C THR A 69 5.46 -12.17 17.13
N PRO A 70 4.60 -12.99 16.53
CA PRO A 70 4.77 -14.42 16.21
C PRO A 70 5.39 -14.71 14.82
N TYR A 71 5.66 -13.70 13.98
CA TYR A 71 6.08 -13.87 12.58
C TYR A 71 7.38 -14.67 12.45
N ASN A 72 8.33 -14.48 13.38
CA ASN A 72 9.60 -15.23 13.40
C ASN A 72 9.39 -16.75 13.58
N ILE A 73 8.37 -17.15 14.36
CA ILE A 73 8.05 -18.56 14.62
C ILE A 73 7.46 -19.21 13.37
N PHE A 74 6.68 -18.44 12.60
CA PHE A 74 5.95 -18.92 11.44
C PHE A 74 6.59 -18.49 10.10
N ALA A 75 7.79 -17.94 10.12
CA ALA A 75 8.44 -17.39 8.90
C ALA A 75 8.49 -18.38 7.73
N ALA A 76 8.74 -19.68 8.01
CA ALA A 76 8.77 -20.73 7.00
C ALA A 76 7.40 -21.05 6.36
N TYR A 77 6.32 -20.50 6.88
CA TYR A 77 4.96 -20.71 6.35
C TYR A 77 4.51 -19.60 5.41
N TYR A 78 5.29 -18.54 5.25
CA TYR A 78 4.97 -17.43 4.35
C TYR A 78 5.63 -17.58 2.99
N ASN A 79 4.88 -17.29 1.93
CA ASN A 79 5.41 -16.77 0.68
C ASN A 79 5.11 -15.26 0.62
N VAL A 80 5.95 -14.50 -0.05
CA VAL A 80 5.73 -13.07 -0.25
C VAL A 80 5.94 -12.71 -1.70
N HIS A 81 4.95 -12.04 -2.26
CA HIS A 81 4.97 -11.54 -3.62
C HIS A 81 4.90 -10.01 -3.61
N THR A 82 5.56 -9.38 -4.54
CA THR A 82 5.43 -7.94 -4.78
C THR A 82 4.79 -7.71 -6.14
N VAL A 83 3.96 -6.68 -6.24
CA VAL A 83 3.49 -6.15 -7.52
C VAL A 83 3.83 -4.68 -7.55
N PHE A 84 4.73 -4.31 -8.44
CA PHE A 84 5.15 -2.94 -8.64
C PHE A 84 4.43 -2.34 -9.84
N ARG A 85 3.69 -1.25 -9.58
CA ARG A 85 3.14 -0.35 -10.59
C ARG A 85 3.77 1.02 -10.39
N ALA A 86 4.41 1.56 -11.41
CA ALA A 86 4.97 2.90 -11.32
C ALA A 86 3.86 3.96 -11.21
N SER A 87 3.98 4.83 -10.22
CA SER A 87 3.21 6.07 -10.10
C SER A 87 3.75 7.13 -11.05
N ALA A 88 2.91 8.06 -11.47
CA ALA A 88 3.32 9.18 -12.29
C ALA A 88 4.16 10.20 -11.49
N GLN A 89 3.89 10.32 -10.20
CA GLN A 89 4.58 11.19 -9.25
C GLN A 89 4.92 10.41 -7.98
N SER A 90 5.95 10.89 -7.27
CA SER A 90 6.38 10.34 -5.97
C SER A 90 5.57 10.95 -4.84
N GLY A 91 5.34 10.18 -3.76
CA GLY A 91 4.68 10.65 -2.54
C GLY A 91 3.23 10.23 -2.40
N ALA A 92 2.49 10.96 -1.58
CA ALA A 92 1.06 10.81 -1.32
C ALA A 92 0.37 12.17 -1.21
N ASP A 93 -0.95 12.20 -1.35
CA ASP A 93 -1.74 13.40 -1.10
C ASP A 93 -1.69 13.80 0.38
N ARG A 94 -1.53 15.11 0.62
CA ARG A 94 -1.53 15.74 1.95
C ARG A 94 -2.52 16.90 1.96
N PRO A 95 -3.84 16.62 1.95
CA PRO A 95 -4.88 17.64 1.80
C PRO A 95 -5.00 18.57 3.01
N ASP A 96 -4.46 18.18 4.14
CA ASP A 96 -4.45 18.91 5.42
C ASP A 96 -3.28 19.89 5.55
N GLU A 97 -2.31 19.89 4.61
CA GLU A 97 -1.22 20.86 4.59
C GLU A 97 -1.64 22.22 4.04
N THR A 98 -0.85 23.25 4.30
CA THR A 98 -1.08 24.61 3.79
C THR A 98 0.18 25.14 3.10
N PRO A 99 0.20 25.23 1.76
CA PRO A 99 -0.86 24.81 0.83
C PRO A 99 -1.01 23.29 0.75
N PRO A 100 -2.20 22.77 0.40
CA PRO A 100 -2.39 21.33 0.26
C PRO A 100 -1.53 20.77 -0.88
N VAL A 101 -1.06 19.53 -0.70
CA VAL A 101 -0.26 18.81 -1.69
C VAL A 101 -1.11 17.71 -2.32
N PHE A 102 -1.13 17.65 -3.65
CA PHE A 102 -1.77 16.60 -4.41
C PHE A 102 -0.80 16.04 -5.44
N VAL A 103 -0.69 14.72 -5.51
CA VAL A 103 0.20 13.98 -6.40
C VAL A 103 -0.56 12.88 -7.13
N ASN A 104 -0.15 12.58 -8.36
CA ASN A 104 -0.76 11.53 -9.17
C ASN A 104 -0.04 10.21 -8.92
N THR A 105 -0.56 9.41 -8.01
CA THR A 105 -0.04 8.08 -7.69
C THR A 105 -0.91 6.96 -8.26
N ALA A 106 -0.42 5.73 -8.27
CA ALA A 106 -1.11 4.60 -8.90
C ALA A 106 -2.42 4.25 -8.18
N TYR A 107 -2.40 4.25 -6.84
CA TYR A 107 -3.55 3.87 -6.02
C TYR A 107 -4.16 5.05 -5.27
N GLU A 108 -3.70 6.28 -5.58
CA GLU A 108 -4.22 7.53 -5.00
C GLU A 108 -4.12 7.52 -3.47
N ALA A 109 -2.90 7.27 -2.95
CA ALA A 109 -2.63 7.32 -1.52
C ALA A 109 -2.82 8.73 -0.98
N THR A 110 -3.55 8.86 0.13
CA THR A 110 -3.85 10.15 0.78
C THR A 110 -3.76 10.04 2.29
N TYR A 111 -3.20 11.08 2.91
CA TYR A 111 -3.32 11.33 4.35
C TYR A 111 -4.68 11.90 4.70
N ASN A 112 -4.94 12.06 5.99
CA ASN A 112 -6.20 12.57 6.54
C ASN A 112 -7.42 11.78 6.02
N TYR A 113 -7.24 10.51 5.71
CA TYR A 113 -8.32 9.65 5.23
C TYR A 113 -9.39 9.50 6.33
N GLY A 114 -10.65 9.74 5.93
CA GLY A 114 -11.75 9.74 6.88
C GLY A 114 -11.69 10.84 7.96
N GLY A 115 -10.86 11.87 7.78
CA GLY A 115 -10.69 12.98 8.75
C GLY A 115 -9.74 12.65 9.90
N VAL A 116 -8.92 11.60 9.77
CA VAL A 116 -7.90 11.22 10.76
C VAL A 116 -6.52 11.55 10.20
N ASP A 117 -5.85 12.54 10.78
CA ASP A 117 -4.61 13.15 10.25
C ASP A 117 -3.55 12.14 9.81
N ARG A 118 -3.26 11.13 10.64
CA ARG A 118 -2.25 10.11 10.37
C ARG A 118 -2.77 8.88 9.62
N CYS A 119 -4.07 8.81 9.32
CA CYS A 119 -4.60 7.72 8.52
C CYS A 119 -4.18 7.94 7.06
N LEU A 120 -3.18 7.19 6.64
CA LEU A 120 -2.73 7.08 5.25
C LEU A 120 -3.42 5.88 4.62
N TYR A 121 -4.21 6.12 3.60
CA TYR A 121 -4.93 5.05 2.92
C TYR A 121 -5.03 5.30 1.41
N ILE A 122 -5.38 4.28 0.64
CA ILE A 122 -5.51 4.36 -0.83
C ILE A 122 -6.98 4.55 -1.23
N GLN A 123 -7.22 5.33 -2.28
CA GLN A 123 -8.57 5.58 -2.78
C GLN A 123 -8.92 4.69 -3.98
N ASN A 124 -7.95 4.35 -4.84
CA ASN A 124 -8.15 3.48 -5.99
C ASN A 124 -8.01 1.99 -5.61
N THR A 125 -8.89 1.55 -4.71
CA THR A 125 -8.90 0.18 -4.17
C THR A 125 -9.17 -0.88 -5.23
N SER A 126 -9.96 -0.56 -6.25
CA SER A 126 -10.27 -1.49 -7.35
C SER A 126 -9.02 -1.82 -8.16
N LEU A 127 -8.17 -0.84 -8.45
CA LEU A 127 -6.93 -1.05 -9.16
C LEU A 127 -5.92 -1.83 -8.30
N ALA A 128 -5.83 -1.51 -7.01
CA ALA A 128 -4.98 -2.23 -6.07
C ALA A 128 -5.37 -3.72 -5.97
N LEU A 129 -6.66 -4.04 -5.91
CA LEU A 129 -7.15 -5.42 -5.93
C LEU A 129 -6.81 -6.13 -7.26
N ALA A 130 -6.99 -5.44 -8.39
CA ALA A 130 -6.66 -6.00 -9.70
C ALA A 130 -5.17 -6.30 -9.85
N ASP A 131 -4.31 -5.42 -9.34
CA ASP A 131 -2.86 -5.65 -9.35
C ASP A 131 -2.44 -6.75 -8.37
N ALA A 132 -2.99 -6.80 -7.17
CA ALA A 132 -2.72 -7.87 -6.23
C ALA A 132 -3.10 -9.26 -6.78
N ALA A 133 -4.14 -9.32 -7.62
CA ALA A 133 -4.56 -10.56 -8.28
C ALA A 133 -3.59 -11.05 -9.37
N LEU A 134 -2.58 -10.26 -9.76
CA LEU A 134 -1.49 -10.69 -10.66
C LEU A 134 -0.45 -11.55 -9.94
N ALA A 135 -0.39 -11.52 -8.62
CA ALA A 135 0.49 -12.39 -7.84
C ALA A 135 0.07 -13.87 -7.99
N PRO A 136 0.99 -14.84 -7.83
CA PRO A 136 0.68 -16.27 -7.95
C PRO A 136 -0.45 -16.71 -7.03
N ALA A 137 -0.53 -16.16 -5.81
CA ALA A 137 -1.62 -16.30 -4.87
C ALA A 137 -1.62 -15.14 -3.86
N ASN A 138 -2.73 -14.91 -3.19
CA ASN A 138 -2.84 -14.07 -2.01
C ASN A 138 -4.04 -14.53 -1.18
N GLU A 139 -3.88 -14.48 0.14
CA GLU A 139 -4.92 -14.86 1.10
C GLU A 139 -5.84 -13.67 1.44
N GLY A 140 -5.94 -12.69 0.56
CA GLY A 140 -6.61 -11.42 0.83
C GLY A 140 -5.84 -10.52 1.79
N ARG A 141 -4.53 -10.79 1.99
CA ARG A 141 -3.63 -10.02 2.84
C ARG A 141 -2.71 -9.20 1.98
N ILE A 142 -3.18 -7.99 1.70
CA ILE A 142 -2.54 -7.07 0.78
C ILE A 142 -2.01 -5.90 1.59
N LEU A 143 -0.70 -5.70 1.52
CA LEU A 143 -0.02 -4.55 2.09
C LEU A 143 0.20 -3.53 0.99
N VAL A 144 0.10 -2.25 1.33
CA VAL A 144 0.48 -1.16 0.44
C VAL A 144 1.54 -0.32 1.13
N MET A 145 2.70 -0.25 0.53
CA MET A 145 3.82 0.57 0.97
C MET A 145 3.82 1.86 0.16
N VAL A 146 3.71 3.00 0.85
CA VAL A 146 3.60 4.31 0.22
C VAL A 146 4.93 5.05 0.34
N ASN A 147 5.44 5.54 -0.78
CA ASN A 147 6.69 6.29 -0.85
C ASN A 147 6.52 7.72 -0.34
N ASP A 148 6.41 7.86 0.97
CA ASP A 148 6.24 9.15 1.63
C ASP A 148 6.92 9.12 3.01
N ASP A 149 7.56 10.20 3.42
CA ASP A 149 8.32 10.30 4.67
C ASP A 149 7.47 10.74 5.87
N ARG A 150 6.25 11.24 5.65
CA ARG A 150 5.32 11.63 6.71
C ARG A 150 4.80 10.38 7.41
N TYR A 151 4.87 10.39 8.74
CA TYR A 151 4.33 9.29 9.56
C TYR A 151 2.85 9.06 9.29
N GLY A 152 2.47 7.81 9.02
CA GLY A 152 1.09 7.42 8.84
C GLY A 152 0.92 5.97 8.42
N GLY A 153 -0.26 5.46 8.70
CA GLY A 153 -0.73 4.15 8.30
C GLY A 153 -2.21 4.03 8.62
N CYS A 154 -2.84 3.05 8.05
CA CYS A 154 -4.24 2.70 8.31
C CYS A 154 -4.54 1.30 7.75
N ALA A 155 -5.44 0.57 8.40
CA ALA A 155 -5.87 -0.73 7.92
C ALA A 155 -7.38 -0.81 7.72
N SER A 156 -7.76 -1.55 6.69
CA SER A 156 -9.11 -2.02 6.40
C SER A 156 -8.95 -3.27 5.51
N THR A 157 -9.36 -3.22 4.24
CA THR A 157 -9.07 -4.27 3.25
C THR A 157 -7.56 -4.38 2.99
N PHE A 158 -6.84 -3.27 3.06
CA PHE A 158 -5.38 -3.19 2.91
C PHE A 158 -4.75 -2.77 4.24
N ALA A 159 -3.53 -3.27 4.50
CA ALA A 159 -2.65 -2.69 5.49
C ALA A 159 -1.75 -1.67 4.78
N VAL A 160 -1.92 -0.38 5.03
CA VAL A 160 -1.21 0.70 4.36
C VAL A 160 -0.25 1.37 5.32
N SER A 161 0.98 1.63 4.90
CA SER A 161 1.93 2.43 5.68
C SER A 161 2.86 3.26 4.79
N TYR A 162 3.39 4.34 5.36
CA TYR A 162 4.47 5.12 4.80
C TYR A 162 5.80 4.34 4.80
N ASN A 163 6.82 4.80 4.04
CA ASN A 163 8.14 4.16 4.00
C ASN A 163 9.23 4.87 4.85
N GLY A 164 8.83 5.74 5.76
CA GLY A 164 9.77 6.44 6.64
C GLY A 164 10.34 5.57 7.76
N SER A 165 11.03 6.20 8.71
CA SER A 165 11.90 5.53 9.70
C SER A 165 11.21 4.50 10.60
N GLN A 166 9.90 4.59 10.81
CA GLN A 166 9.11 3.63 11.61
C GLN A 166 8.24 2.72 10.74
N MET A 167 8.48 2.66 9.44
CA MET A 167 7.71 1.87 8.48
C MET A 167 7.44 0.44 8.97
N SER A 168 8.47 -0.25 9.43
CA SER A 168 8.35 -1.66 9.84
C SER A 168 7.46 -1.87 11.07
N GLU A 169 7.41 -0.89 11.97
CA GLU A 169 6.52 -0.91 13.13
C GLU A 169 5.07 -0.64 12.70
N VAL A 170 4.87 0.43 11.93
CA VAL A 170 3.54 0.80 11.44
C VAL A 170 2.96 -0.30 10.55
N GLN A 171 3.73 -0.84 9.61
CA GLN A 171 3.27 -1.91 8.73
C GLN A 171 2.91 -3.18 9.51
N ALA A 172 3.69 -3.56 10.52
CA ALA A 172 3.38 -4.71 11.37
C ALA A 172 2.12 -4.47 12.21
N HIS A 173 1.89 -3.24 12.67
CA HIS A 173 0.68 -2.83 13.41
C HIS A 173 -0.56 -2.93 12.50
N GLU A 174 -0.52 -2.32 11.32
CA GLU A 174 -1.63 -2.39 10.35
C GLU A 174 -1.91 -3.82 9.86
N LEU A 175 -0.85 -4.64 9.78
CA LEU A 175 -0.99 -6.06 9.49
C LEU A 175 -1.70 -6.81 10.62
N GLY A 176 -1.50 -6.41 11.88
CA GLY A 176 -2.23 -6.92 13.04
C GLY A 176 -3.75 -6.72 12.91
N HIS A 177 -4.17 -5.54 12.47
CA HIS A 177 -5.59 -5.28 12.18
C HIS A 177 -6.10 -6.14 11.03
N SER A 178 -5.41 -6.13 9.89
CA SER A 178 -5.89 -6.79 8.67
C SER A 178 -5.83 -8.32 8.73
N MET A 179 -4.81 -8.91 9.37
CA MET A 179 -4.64 -10.35 9.52
C MET A 179 -5.32 -10.90 10.75
N GLY A 180 -5.09 -10.25 11.91
CA GLY A 180 -5.48 -10.74 13.22
C GLY A 180 -6.82 -10.22 13.68
N GLN A 181 -7.43 -9.28 12.98
CA GLN A 181 -8.63 -8.54 13.42
C GLN A 181 -8.43 -7.92 14.81
N LEU A 182 -7.17 -7.56 15.13
CA LEU A 182 -6.82 -6.93 16.39
C LEU A 182 -7.35 -5.51 16.42
N ALA A 183 -7.78 -5.06 17.58
CA ALA A 183 -8.08 -3.64 17.85
C ALA A 183 -6.85 -2.94 18.41
N ASP A 184 -6.84 -1.62 18.32
CA ASP A 184 -5.90 -0.77 19.03
C ASP A 184 -6.08 -0.90 20.55
N GLU A 185 -4.97 -1.05 21.25
CA GLU A 185 -4.94 -1.13 22.73
C GLU A 185 -4.53 0.20 23.37
N TYR A 186 -4.28 1.25 22.57
CA TYR A 186 -3.94 2.56 23.11
C TYR A 186 -5.19 3.38 23.46
N GLU A 187 -5.08 4.15 24.55
CA GLU A 187 -6.14 5.01 25.03
C GLU A 187 -6.09 6.39 24.38
N TYR A 188 -7.27 6.93 24.05
CA TYR A 188 -7.43 8.36 23.82
C TYR A 188 -7.71 9.05 25.16
N SER A 189 -6.85 10.02 25.51
CA SER A 189 -6.93 10.74 26.80
C SER A 189 -8.37 11.16 27.15
N GLY A 190 -8.84 10.71 28.31
CA GLY A 190 -10.15 11.06 28.85
C GLY A 190 -11.35 10.27 28.29
N GLN A 191 -11.12 9.24 27.50
CA GLN A 191 -12.18 8.35 27.02
C GLN A 191 -12.16 7.02 27.78
N THR A 192 -13.34 6.63 28.27
CA THR A 192 -13.58 5.27 28.81
C THR A 192 -14.52 4.55 27.87
N TYR A 193 -14.16 3.33 27.49
CA TYR A 193 -15.03 2.49 26.68
C TYR A 193 -16.26 2.09 27.51
N THR A 194 -17.46 2.35 27.00
CA THR A 194 -18.74 2.01 27.65
C THR A 194 -19.65 1.19 26.73
N GLY A 195 -19.10 0.69 25.63
CA GLY A 195 -19.82 -0.13 24.65
C GLY A 195 -20.00 -1.59 25.07
N PRO A 196 -20.60 -2.41 24.18
CA PRO A 196 -20.69 -3.85 24.38
C PRO A 196 -19.30 -4.51 24.29
N GLU A 197 -19.20 -5.76 24.74
CA GLU A 197 -17.95 -6.54 24.60
C GLU A 197 -17.41 -6.44 23.17
N PRO A 198 -16.16 -6.01 22.97
CA PRO A 198 -15.56 -5.91 21.66
C PRO A 198 -15.45 -7.28 20.97
N SER A 199 -15.57 -7.28 19.63
CA SER A 199 -15.39 -8.51 18.84
C SER A 199 -13.93 -8.84 18.54
N SER A 200 -13.02 -7.91 18.80
CA SER A 200 -11.58 -8.09 18.54
C SER A 200 -10.96 -9.03 19.58
N PRO A 201 -10.13 -10.00 19.16
CA PRO A 201 -9.68 -11.10 20.03
C PRO A 201 -8.67 -10.67 21.10
N ASN A 202 -8.12 -9.47 21.03
CA ASN A 202 -7.08 -8.95 21.94
C ASN A 202 -7.60 -8.02 23.03
N ILE A 203 -8.88 -7.63 23.01
CA ILE A 203 -9.45 -6.72 24.00
C ILE A 203 -10.73 -7.28 24.60
N THR A 204 -10.97 -6.98 25.89
CA THR A 204 -12.16 -7.38 26.62
C THR A 204 -12.58 -6.30 27.61
N THR A 205 -13.86 -6.23 27.95
CA THR A 205 -14.42 -5.34 28.98
C THR A 205 -14.56 -6.04 30.34
N SER A 206 -14.25 -7.32 30.43
CA SER A 206 -14.34 -8.15 31.65
C SER A 206 -13.01 -8.31 32.37
#